data_ea555d9c143076b990907e0f8ba52429
#
_entry.id   ea555d9c143076b990907e0f8ba52429
#
_cell.length_a   1.000
_cell.length_b   1.000
_cell.length_c   1.000
_cell.angle_alpha   90.00
_cell.angle_beta   90.00
_cell.angle_gamma   90.00
#
_symmetry.space_group_name_H-M   'P 1'
#
loop_
_entity.id
_entity.type
_entity.pdbx_description
1 polymer ?
#
loop_
_entity_poly.entity_id
_entity_poly.type
_entity_poly.pdbx_seq_one_letter_code
_entity_poly.pdbx_strand_id
1 'polypeptide(L)'
;MTLPYFVHPTAVVDAPVDIGEGTSIWHFCHVSAGVTLGRGCTLGQNVFVAPGVRLGANVKVQNNVSIYSGVELEDDVFCGPSCVFTNVANPRSQIVRRGEYVKTLVRRGATIGANATLVCGTTIGRYAFVGAGAVVSRGAVADYALMLGVPARPAGWVSRHGHVLGEPDEMGIRRCPETGWRYREEEPWQLRCLDWDEERPLASV
;
A
#
# COMPACT_ATOMS: atom_id res chain seq x y z
N MET A 1 5.21 -8.93 31.80
CA MET A 1 5.50 -9.45 30.46
C MET A 1 5.56 -8.26 29.53
N THR A 2 6.66 -8.08 28.79
CA THR A 2 6.76 -7.03 27.77
C THR A 2 5.93 -7.48 26.57
N LEU A 3 5.10 -6.59 26.01
CA LEU A 3 4.35 -6.90 24.79
C LEU A 3 5.33 -7.14 23.63
N PRO A 4 5.02 -8.03 22.69
CA PRO A 4 5.89 -8.30 21.53
C PRO A 4 5.88 -7.16 20.49
N TYR A 5 5.14 -6.09 20.76
CA TYR A 5 4.99 -4.91 19.91
C TYR A 5 5.03 -3.63 20.76
N PHE A 6 5.25 -2.49 20.11
CA PHE A 6 5.30 -1.18 20.75
C PHE A 6 4.04 -0.37 20.47
N VAL A 7 3.45 0.23 21.53
CA VAL A 7 2.35 1.22 21.43
C VAL A 7 2.76 2.45 22.22
N HIS A 8 2.82 3.59 21.55
CA HIS A 8 3.12 4.85 22.20
C HIS A 8 2.01 5.21 23.20
N PRO A 9 2.30 5.77 24.39
CA PRO A 9 1.29 6.07 25.42
C PRO A 9 0.15 7.01 25.00
N THR A 10 0.35 7.82 23.95
CA THR A 10 -0.70 8.69 23.39
C THR A 10 -1.56 8.03 22.31
N ALA A 11 -1.24 6.81 21.91
CA ALA A 11 -2.05 6.07 20.96
C ALA A 11 -3.24 5.40 21.67
N VAL A 12 -4.35 5.30 20.96
CA VAL A 12 -5.57 4.60 21.40
C VAL A 12 -5.71 3.32 20.59
N VAL A 13 -5.86 2.19 21.28
CA VAL A 13 -6.07 0.88 20.67
C VAL A 13 -7.30 0.25 21.30
N ASP A 14 -8.36 0.11 20.52
CA ASP A 14 -9.64 -0.43 20.98
C ASP A 14 -9.63 -1.96 20.86
N ALA A 15 -9.83 -2.66 21.98
CA ALA A 15 -9.88 -4.13 21.98
C ALA A 15 -11.22 -4.67 21.42
N PRO A 16 -11.23 -5.85 20.76
CA PRO A 16 -10.08 -6.69 20.46
C PRO A 16 -9.32 -6.25 19.20
N VAL A 17 -7.99 -6.34 19.24
CA VAL A 17 -7.09 -6.08 18.11
C VAL A 17 -6.03 -7.18 18.08
N ASP A 18 -5.71 -7.68 16.89
CA ASP A 18 -4.60 -8.60 16.67
C ASP A 18 -3.38 -7.83 16.14
N ILE A 19 -2.26 -7.84 16.90
CA ILE A 19 -1.05 -7.08 16.60
C ILE A 19 0.15 -8.03 16.57
N GLY A 20 0.75 -8.17 15.37
CA GLY A 20 1.92 -9.00 15.16
C GLY A 20 3.19 -8.46 15.84
N GLU A 21 4.09 -9.39 16.14
CA GLU A 21 5.39 -9.11 16.78
C GLU A 21 6.21 -8.06 16.00
N GLY A 22 6.93 -7.20 16.71
CA GLY A 22 7.78 -6.15 16.14
C GLY A 22 7.03 -4.96 15.55
N THR A 23 5.69 -4.94 15.62
CA THR A 23 4.88 -3.82 15.14
C THR A 23 5.02 -2.62 16.09
N SER A 24 5.09 -1.42 15.51
CA SER A 24 5.21 -0.15 16.24
C SER A 24 4.09 0.81 15.89
N ILE A 25 3.35 1.26 16.91
CA ILE A 25 2.26 2.22 16.81
C ILE A 25 2.70 3.51 17.51
N TRP A 26 2.86 4.57 16.71
CA TRP A 26 3.44 5.83 17.18
C TRP A 26 2.38 6.79 17.74
N HIS A 27 2.78 8.04 17.97
CA HIS A 27 2.02 9.08 18.64
C HIS A 27 0.65 9.33 18.01
N PHE A 28 -0.37 9.47 18.83
CA PHE A 28 -1.72 9.89 18.45
C PHE A 28 -2.40 9.01 17.39
N CYS A 29 -1.95 7.76 17.25
CA CYS A 29 -2.66 6.79 16.42
C CYS A 29 -3.97 6.37 17.09
N HIS A 30 -4.96 6.02 16.26
CA HIS A 30 -6.16 5.34 16.72
C HIS A 30 -6.37 4.06 15.91
N VAL A 31 -6.27 2.92 16.56
CA VAL A 31 -6.51 1.60 15.98
C VAL A 31 -7.81 1.06 16.55
N SER A 32 -8.83 0.93 15.70
CA SER A 32 -10.17 0.50 16.11
C SER A 32 -10.25 -1.01 16.36
N ALA A 33 -11.27 -1.42 17.10
CA ALA A 33 -11.54 -2.83 17.37
C ALA A 33 -11.72 -3.67 16.09
N GLY A 34 -11.30 -4.94 16.14
CA GLY A 34 -11.39 -5.89 15.02
C GLY A 34 -10.34 -5.70 13.93
N VAL A 35 -9.34 -4.82 14.13
CA VAL A 35 -8.20 -4.65 13.23
C VAL A 35 -7.21 -5.80 13.39
N THR A 36 -6.61 -6.22 12.29
CA THR A 36 -5.46 -7.14 12.26
C THR A 36 -4.25 -6.43 11.66
N LEU A 37 -3.17 -6.35 12.43
CA LEU A 37 -1.86 -5.86 11.98
C LEU A 37 -0.88 -7.03 11.95
N GLY A 38 -0.27 -7.29 10.81
CA GLY A 38 0.79 -8.29 10.68
C GLY A 38 2.05 -7.91 11.46
N ARG A 39 3.04 -8.79 11.45
CA ARG A 39 4.32 -8.57 12.13
C ARG A 39 5.12 -7.44 11.48
N GLY A 40 5.91 -6.71 12.28
CA GLY A 40 6.87 -5.72 11.79
C GLY A 40 6.25 -4.49 11.13
N CYS A 41 4.96 -4.23 11.34
CA CYS A 41 4.30 -3.04 10.83
C CYS A 41 4.77 -1.76 11.54
N THR A 42 4.67 -0.64 10.86
CA THR A 42 4.90 0.68 11.47
C THR A 42 3.73 1.60 11.13
N LEU A 43 3.04 2.09 12.16
CA LEU A 43 2.05 3.14 12.04
C LEU A 43 2.67 4.44 12.54
N GLY A 44 2.94 5.36 11.63
CA GLY A 44 3.49 6.68 11.92
C GLY A 44 2.52 7.54 12.73
N GLN A 45 2.93 8.76 13.06
CA GLN A 45 2.12 9.66 13.88
C GLN A 45 0.76 9.96 13.23
N ASN A 46 -0.31 9.98 14.08
CA ASN A 46 -1.66 10.36 13.66
C ASN A 46 -2.25 9.47 12.56
N VAL A 47 -1.96 8.16 12.61
CA VAL A 47 -2.59 7.18 11.73
C VAL A 47 -3.89 6.70 12.36
N PHE A 48 -4.96 6.67 11.55
CA PHE A 48 -6.24 6.06 11.91
C PHE A 48 -6.44 4.75 11.15
N VAL A 49 -6.82 3.70 11.86
CA VAL A 49 -7.17 2.39 11.28
C VAL A 49 -8.58 2.02 11.71
N ALA A 50 -9.50 2.00 10.74
CA ALA A 50 -10.92 1.74 10.97
C ALA A 50 -11.22 0.27 11.31
N PRO A 51 -12.40 -0.03 11.89
CA PRO A 51 -12.77 -1.39 12.24
C PRO A 51 -12.70 -2.38 11.08
N GLY A 52 -12.18 -3.58 11.35
CA GLY A 52 -12.12 -4.70 10.41
C GLY A 52 -11.07 -4.57 9.31
N VAL A 53 -10.21 -3.56 9.35
CA VAL A 53 -9.09 -3.39 8.43
C VAL A 53 -8.03 -4.44 8.69
N ARG A 54 -7.39 -4.93 7.61
CA ARG A 54 -6.29 -5.89 7.65
C ARG A 54 -5.05 -5.31 6.99
N LEU A 55 -3.94 -5.33 7.72
CA LEU A 55 -2.60 -5.05 7.22
C LEU A 55 -1.77 -6.33 7.31
N GLY A 56 -1.12 -6.69 6.22
CA GLY A 56 -0.15 -7.79 6.16
C GLY A 56 1.12 -7.50 6.96
N ALA A 57 2.13 -8.33 6.79
CA ALA A 57 3.42 -8.15 7.46
C ALA A 57 4.23 -6.99 6.86
N ASN A 58 5.05 -6.33 7.69
CA ASN A 58 5.99 -5.29 7.27
C ASN A 58 5.36 -4.08 6.55
N VAL A 59 4.08 -3.80 6.80
CA VAL A 59 3.41 -2.63 6.23
C VAL A 59 3.91 -1.36 6.91
N LYS A 60 4.28 -0.35 6.13
CA LYS A 60 4.72 0.97 6.63
C LYS A 60 3.67 2.01 6.27
N VAL A 61 2.96 2.50 7.26
CA VAL A 61 2.00 3.60 7.10
C VAL A 61 2.62 4.86 7.69
N GLN A 62 2.89 5.83 6.84
CA GLN A 62 3.49 7.09 7.26
C GLN A 62 2.47 8.02 7.94
N ASN A 63 2.94 9.18 8.43
CA ASN A 63 2.13 10.09 9.23
C ASN A 63 0.86 10.58 8.51
N ASN A 64 -0.20 10.83 9.29
CA ASN A 64 -1.44 11.45 8.84
C ASN A 64 -2.23 10.65 7.79
N VAL A 65 -2.17 9.33 7.84
CA VAL A 65 -2.93 8.44 6.95
C VAL A 65 -4.12 7.86 7.68
N SER A 66 -5.30 7.86 7.03
CA SER A 66 -6.48 7.15 7.50
C SER A 66 -6.77 5.94 6.62
N ILE A 67 -6.76 4.75 7.22
CA ILE A 67 -7.11 3.48 6.56
C ILE A 67 -8.56 3.16 6.93
N TYR A 68 -9.49 3.41 6.03
CA TYR A 68 -10.92 3.22 6.29
C TYR A 68 -11.37 1.77 6.09
N SER A 69 -12.51 1.42 6.68
CA SER A 69 -13.14 0.09 6.50
C SER A 69 -13.34 -0.22 5.02
N GLY A 70 -12.99 -1.45 4.62
CA GLY A 70 -12.97 -1.91 3.23
C GLY A 70 -11.61 -1.80 2.54
N VAL A 71 -10.62 -1.20 3.18
CA VAL A 71 -9.23 -1.19 2.68
C VAL A 71 -8.49 -2.40 3.24
N GLU A 72 -7.76 -3.09 2.37
CA GLU A 72 -6.84 -4.17 2.71
C GLU A 72 -5.46 -3.88 2.11
N LEU A 73 -4.42 -3.99 2.94
CA LEU A 73 -3.03 -3.84 2.54
C LEU A 73 -2.34 -5.19 2.72
N GLU A 74 -1.79 -5.75 1.64
CA GLU A 74 -0.97 -6.97 1.70
C GLU A 74 0.41 -6.68 2.32
N ASP A 75 1.29 -7.70 2.39
CA ASP A 75 2.63 -7.57 2.96
C ASP A 75 3.47 -6.52 2.21
N ASP A 76 4.43 -5.93 2.92
CA ASP A 76 5.45 -5.02 2.38
C ASP A 76 4.90 -3.74 1.71
N VAL A 77 3.64 -3.39 1.93
CA VAL A 77 3.04 -2.16 1.39
C VAL A 77 3.59 -0.93 2.10
N PHE A 78 3.93 0.09 1.30
CA PHE A 78 4.32 1.40 1.81
C PHE A 78 3.25 2.44 1.49
N CYS A 79 2.72 3.10 2.52
CA CYS A 79 1.82 4.24 2.42
C CYS A 79 2.57 5.51 2.79
N GLY A 80 2.82 6.38 1.81
CA GLY A 80 3.48 7.68 2.00
C GLY A 80 2.65 8.64 2.86
N PRO A 81 3.27 9.67 3.45
CA PRO A 81 2.60 10.58 4.36
C PRO A 81 1.42 11.27 3.68
N SER A 82 0.32 11.37 4.43
CA SER A 82 -0.91 12.02 3.99
C SER A 82 -1.53 11.45 2.71
N CYS A 83 -1.20 10.20 2.33
CA CYS A 83 -1.96 9.55 1.27
C CYS A 83 -3.40 9.28 1.74
N VAL A 84 -4.34 9.28 0.81
CA VAL A 84 -5.77 9.27 1.09
C VAL A 84 -6.43 8.02 0.51
N PHE A 85 -7.15 7.29 1.35
CA PHE A 85 -8.09 6.25 0.93
C PHE A 85 -9.52 6.79 1.05
N THR A 86 -10.39 6.45 0.10
CA THR A 86 -11.83 6.65 0.26
C THR A 86 -12.53 5.30 0.39
N ASN A 87 -13.77 5.26 0.89
CA ASN A 87 -14.52 4.00 1.00
C ASN A 87 -15.98 4.11 0.55
N VAL A 88 -16.46 5.32 0.23
CA VAL A 88 -17.79 5.58 -0.32
C VAL A 88 -17.65 6.30 -1.66
N ALA A 89 -18.24 5.73 -2.72
CA ALA A 89 -18.11 6.26 -4.07
C ALA A 89 -18.89 7.57 -4.30
N ASN A 90 -20.01 7.75 -3.62
CA ASN A 90 -20.93 8.86 -3.81
C ASN A 90 -21.46 9.43 -2.48
N PRO A 91 -20.56 9.96 -1.61
CA PRO A 91 -20.93 10.43 -0.28
C PRO A 91 -21.87 11.66 -0.35
N ARG A 92 -22.85 11.69 0.55
CA ARG A 92 -23.72 12.83 0.81
C ARG A 92 -24.09 12.85 2.28
N SER A 93 -23.93 13.96 2.97
CA SER A 93 -24.18 14.04 4.41
C SER A 93 -25.63 13.71 4.80
N GLN A 94 -26.59 14.05 3.94
CA GLN A 94 -28.01 13.76 4.16
C GLN A 94 -28.43 12.31 3.87
N ILE A 95 -27.53 11.50 3.29
CA ILE A 95 -27.84 10.11 2.90
C ILE A 95 -26.88 9.19 3.64
N VAL A 96 -27.45 8.34 4.49
CA VAL A 96 -26.68 7.34 5.23
C VAL A 96 -26.23 6.23 4.30
N ARG A 97 -24.90 6.06 4.16
CA ARG A 97 -24.28 5.02 3.33
C ARG A 97 -23.43 4.04 4.14
N ARG A 98 -23.76 3.90 5.42
CA ARG A 98 -23.12 2.90 6.28
C ARG A 98 -23.44 1.51 5.75
N GLY A 99 -22.41 0.73 5.42
CA GLY A 99 -22.56 -0.60 4.81
C GLY A 99 -22.43 -0.62 3.28
N GLU A 100 -22.35 0.54 2.61
CA GLU A 100 -22.07 0.65 1.16
C GLU A 100 -20.56 0.89 0.90
N TYR A 101 -19.70 0.39 1.78
CA TYR A 101 -18.25 0.58 1.63
C TYR A 101 -17.71 -0.26 0.48
N VAL A 102 -17.01 0.40 -0.43
CA VAL A 102 -16.38 -0.25 -1.59
C VAL A 102 -14.95 -0.61 -1.25
N LYS A 103 -14.58 -1.87 -1.47
CA LYS A 103 -13.26 -2.40 -1.11
C LYS A 103 -12.15 -1.77 -1.95
N THR A 104 -11.00 -1.58 -1.32
CA THR A 104 -9.73 -1.21 -1.98
C THR A 104 -8.67 -2.21 -1.55
N LEU A 105 -7.99 -2.81 -2.52
CA LEU A 105 -6.90 -3.75 -2.28
C LEU A 105 -5.58 -3.15 -2.74
N VAL A 106 -4.59 -3.11 -1.85
CA VAL A 106 -3.21 -2.77 -2.19
C VAL A 106 -2.36 -4.02 -2.03
N ARG A 107 -1.84 -4.52 -3.15
CA ARG A 107 -1.13 -5.79 -3.19
C ARG A 107 0.32 -5.64 -2.74
N ARG A 108 0.95 -6.79 -2.48
CA ARG A 108 2.28 -6.91 -1.89
C ARG A 108 3.30 -5.96 -2.52
N GLY A 109 4.08 -5.31 -1.67
CA GLY A 109 5.21 -4.46 -2.06
C GLY A 109 4.84 -3.18 -2.81
N ALA A 110 3.55 -2.88 -2.97
CA ALA A 110 3.15 -1.64 -3.62
C ALA A 110 3.49 -0.41 -2.79
N THR A 111 3.82 0.67 -3.47
CA THR A 111 4.10 1.98 -2.86
C THR A 111 3.02 2.99 -3.25
N ILE A 112 2.43 3.63 -2.26
CA ILE A 112 1.53 4.76 -2.43
C ILE A 112 2.28 6.02 -2.03
N GLY A 113 2.52 6.91 -2.99
CA GLY A 113 3.27 8.14 -2.78
C GLY A 113 2.57 9.13 -1.83
N ALA A 114 3.35 10.07 -1.30
CA ALA A 114 2.83 11.13 -0.43
C ALA A 114 1.68 11.90 -1.10
N ASN A 115 0.62 12.21 -0.36
CA ASN A 115 -0.57 12.91 -0.84
C ASN A 115 -1.29 12.25 -2.04
N ALA A 116 -0.95 11.02 -2.41
CA ALA A 116 -1.70 10.30 -3.43
C ALA A 116 -3.10 9.95 -2.92
N THR A 117 -4.09 9.93 -3.81
CA THR A 117 -5.47 9.56 -3.48
C THR A 117 -5.88 8.30 -4.21
N LEU A 118 -6.34 7.31 -3.46
CA LEU A 118 -6.95 6.09 -3.97
C LEU A 118 -8.47 6.17 -3.79
N VAL A 119 -9.18 6.29 -4.90
CA VAL A 119 -10.65 6.21 -4.88
C VAL A 119 -11.05 4.75 -4.68
N CYS A 120 -12.02 4.52 -3.83
CA CYS A 120 -12.49 3.17 -3.50
C CYS A 120 -12.92 2.38 -4.74
N GLY A 121 -12.78 1.06 -4.68
CA GLY A 121 -12.99 0.16 -5.81
C GLY A 121 -11.73 -0.04 -6.66
N THR A 122 -10.58 0.42 -6.20
CA THR A 122 -9.30 0.28 -6.89
C THR A 122 -8.53 -0.94 -6.35
N THR A 123 -7.88 -1.68 -7.24
CA THR A 123 -6.84 -2.65 -6.89
C THR A 123 -5.50 -2.13 -7.37
N ILE A 124 -4.54 -1.98 -6.46
CA ILE A 124 -3.16 -1.64 -6.80
C ILE A 124 -2.35 -2.94 -6.90
N GLY A 125 -1.72 -3.18 -8.04
CA GLY A 125 -0.94 -4.37 -8.32
C GLY A 125 0.31 -4.49 -7.46
N ARG A 126 0.91 -5.70 -7.48
CA ARG A 126 2.13 -5.99 -6.73
C ARG A 126 3.27 -5.10 -7.20
N TYR A 127 4.01 -4.55 -6.25
CA TYR A 127 5.16 -3.69 -6.53
C TYR A 127 4.85 -2.47 -7.40
N ALA A 128 3.57 -2.15 -7.62
CA ALA A 128 3.20 -0.93 -8.34
C ALA A 128 3.58 0.31 -7.53
N PHE A 129 3.86 1.39 -8.22
CA PHE A 129 4.25 2.65 -7.61
C PHE A 129 3.27 3.75 -8.03
N VAL A 130 2.46 4.21 -7.10
CA VAL A 130 1.62 5.38 -7.28
C VAL A 130 2.42 6.61 -6.85
N GLY A 131 2.72 7.50 -7.79
CA GLY A 131 3.53 8.69 -7.53
C GLY A 131 2.88 9.66 -6.56
N ALA A 132 3.68 10.50 -5.95
CA ALA A 132 3.20 11.53 -5.02
C ALA A 132 2.16 12.45 -5.69
N GLY A 133 1.06 12.74 -4.98
CA GLY A 133 -0.03 13.56 -5.46
C GLY A 133 -0.88 12.96 -6.59
N ALA A 134 -0.62 11.72 -7.02
CA ALA A 134 -1.41 11.09 -8.06
C ALA A 134 -2.81 10.69 -7.55
N VAL A 135 -3.81 10.71 -8.43
CA VAL A 135 -5.19 10.32 -8.11
C VAL A 135 -5.59 9.10 -8.93
N VAL A 136 -5.61 7.92 -8.30
CA VAL A 136 -6.10 6.68 -8.91
C VAL A 136 -7.60 6.61 -8.70
N SER A 137 -8.36 6.78 -9.78
CA SER A 137 -9.80 7.00 -9.69
C SER A 137 -10.66 5.75 -9.87
N ARG A 138 -10.20 4.74 -10.58
CA ARG A 138 -10.94 3.48 -10.82
C ARG A 138 -10.04 2.37 -11.37
N GLY A 139 -10.51 1.13 -11.19
CA GLY A 139 -9.98 -0.05 -11.85
C GLY A 139 -8.76 -0.66 -11.18
N ALA A 140 -8.12 -1.57 -11.91
CA ALA A 140 -6.91 -2.24 -11.47
C ALA A 140 -5.67 -1.55 -12.07
N VAL A 141 -4.67 -1.37 -11.23
CA VAL A 141 -3.32 -0.98 -11.61
C VAL A 141 -2.51 -2.26 -11.78
N ALA A 142 -1.79 -2.37 -12.88
CA ALA A 142 -0.97 -3.56 -13.16
C ALA A 142 0.17 -3.72 -12.15
N ASP A 143 0.65 -4.95 -12.00
CA ASP A 143 1.84 -5.24 -11.20
C ASP A 143 3.03 -4.47 -11.78
N TYR A 144 3.88 -3.88 -10.94
CA TYR A 144 5.04 -3.04 -11.30
C TYR A 144 4.74 -1.73 -12.04
N ALA A 145 3.48 -1.36 -12.28
CA ALA A 145 3.17 -0.13 -13.00
C ALA A 145 3.56 1.12 -12.22
N LEU A 146 4.15 2.09 -12.92
CA LEU A 146 4.32 3.46 -12.43
C LEU A 146 3.09 4.27 -12.81
N MET A 147 2.36 4.78 -11.82
CA MET A 147 1.16 5.59 -12.01
C MET A 147 1.41 7.04 -11.61
N LEU A 148 1.24 7.98 -12.52
CA LEU A 148 1.47 9.40 -12.27
C LEU A 148 0.28 10.26 -12.71
N GLY A 149 0.10 11.40 -12.07
CA GLY A 149 -0.80 12.47 -12.48
C GLY A 149 -2.22 12.42 -11.88
N VAL A 150 -3.04 13.41 -12.32
CA VAL A 150 -4.43 13.60 -11.90
C VAL A 150 -5.29 13.82 -13.15
N PRO A 151 -6.10 12.83 -13.56
CA PRO A 151 -6.16 11.46 -13.04
C PRO A 151 -4.88 10.67 -13.34
N ALA A 152 -4.54 9.71 -12.48
CA ALA A 152 -3.36 8.88 -12.65
C ALA A 152 -3.43 8.06 -13.94
N ARG A 153 -2.30 8.02 -14.64
CA ARG A 153 -2.11 7.23 -15.86
C ARG A 153 -0.83 6.43 -15.76
N PRO A 154 -0.75 5.25 -16.41
CA PRO A 154 0.49 4.51 -16.53
C PRO A 154 1.56 5.37 -17.20
N ALA A 155 2.72 5.46 -16.57
CA ALA A 155 3.86 6.25 -17.03
C ALA A 155 5.13 5.41 -17.23
N GLY A 156 5.03 4.10 -17.12
CA GLY A 156 6.11 3.16 -17.25
C GLY A 156 6.07 2.09 -16.17
N TRP A 157 7.25 1.56 -15.85
CA TRP A 157 7.43 0.43 -14.96
C TRP A 157 8.43 0.74 -13.85
N VAL A 158 8.29 0.08 -12.71
CA VAL A 158 9.24 0.15 -11.59
C VAL A 158 9.77 -1.24 -11.24
N SER A 159 10.98 -1.29 -10.74
CA SER A 159 11.56 -2.52 -10.19
C SER A 159 11.03 -2.82 -8.79
N ARG A 160 11.30 -4.01 -8.27
CA ARG A 160 11.01 -4.37 -6.87
C ARG A 160 11.75 -3.50 -5.85
N HIS A 161 12.82 -2.82 -6.26
CA HIS A 161 13.58 -1.87 -5.44
C HIS A 161 13.08 -0.42 -5.60
N GLY A 162 11.95 -0.22 -6.33
CA GLY A 162 11.31 1.10 -6.47
C GLY A 162 11.94 2.00 -7.53
N HIS A 163 12.91 1.51 -8.32
CA HIS A 163 13.51 2.27 -9.39
C HIS A 163 12.70 2.23 -10.67
N VAL A 164 12.56 3.36 -11.33
CA VAL A 164 11.97 3.42 -12.66
C VAL A 164 12.82 2.60 -13.62
N LEU A 165 12.18 1.70 -14.36
CA LEU A 165 12.81 0.89 -15.39
C LEU A 165 12.87 1.68 -16.71
N GLY A 166 14.05 1.77 -17.30
CA GLY A 166 14.26 2.39 -18.60
C GLY A 166 13.61 1.62 -19.75
N GLU A 167 13.90 2.07 -21.00
CA GLU A 167 13.45 1.38 -22.19
C GLU A 167 14.03 -0.05 -22.26
N PRO A 168 13.30 -1.00 -22.85
CA PRO A 168 13.79 -2.36 -23.03
C PRO A 168 14.93 -2.40 -24.07
N ASP A 169 15.84 -3.35 -23.89
CA ASP A 169 16.86 -3.66 -24.89
C ASP A 169 16.24 -4.42 -26.12
N GLU A 170 17.07 -4.79 -27.08
CA GLU A 170 16.68 -5.52 -28.32
C GLU A 170 15.96 -6.87 -28.01
N MET A 171 16.15 -7.42 -26.82
CA MET A 171 15.50 -8.65 -26.36
C MET A 171 14.23 -8.38 -25.53
N GLY A 172 13.80 -7.13 -25.42
CA GLY A 172 12.65 -6.73 -24.61
C GLY A 172 12.94 -6.71 -23.11
N ILE A 173 14.21 -6.72 -22.70
CA ILE A 173 14.61 -6.76 -21.28
C ILE A 173 14.86 -5.36 -20.75
N ARG A 174 14.21 -5.03 -19.63
CA ARG A 174 14.47 -3.87 -18.80
C ARG A 174 15.34 -4.28 -17.60
N ARG A 175 16.21 -3.40 -17.12
CA ARG A 175 17.10 -3.70 -15.99
C ARG A 175 16.92 -2.70 -14.87
N CYS A 176 16.89 -3.22 -13.64
CA CYS A 176 16.93 -2.37 -12.45
C CYS A 176 18.30 -1.71 -12.37
N PRO A 177 18.40 -0.37 -12.25
CA PRO A 177 19.68 0.31 -12.20
C PRO A 177 20.48 0.02 -10.92
N GLU A 178 19.81 -0.37 -9.83
CA GLU A 178 20.46 -0.70 -8.57
C GLU A 178 20.99 -2.13 -8.53
N THR A 179 20.17 -3.10 -8.95
CA THR A 179 20.47 -4.52 -8.74
C THR A 179 20.87 -5.25 -10.03
N GLY A 180 20.65 -4.64 -11.19
CA GLY A 180 20.80 -5.29 -12.47
C GLY A 180 19.71 -6.32 -12.78
N TRP A 181 18.77 -6.55 -11.89
CA TRP A 181 17.69 -7.53 -12.11
C TRP A 181 16.91 -7.21 -13.37
N ARG A 182 16.56 -8.28 -14.08
CA ARG A 182 15.91 -8.24 -15.38
C ARG A 182 14.40 -8.35 -15.23
N TYR A 183 13.72 -7.58 -16.05
CA TYR A 183 12.27 -7.55 -16.16
C TYR A 183 11.87 -7.65 -17.62
N ARG A 184 10.79 -8.36 -17.91
CA ARG A 184 10.24 -8.46 -19.25
C ARG A 184 8.72 -8.35 -19.21
N GLU A 185 8.17 -7.63 -20.16
CA GLU A 185 6.75 -7.59 -20.42
C GLU A 185 6.38 -8.84 -21.25
N GLU A 186 5.62 -9.75 -20.67
CA GLU A 186 5.24 -11.02 -21.32
C GLU A 186 4.00 -10.84 -22.19
N GLU A 187 3.05 -10.00 -21.73
CA GLU A 187 1.88 -9.54 -22.43
C GLU A 187 1.68 -8.05 -22.15
N PRO A 188 0.87 -7.31 -22.94
CA PRO A 188 0.62 -5.89 -22.70
C PRO A 188 0.19 -5.63 -21.23
N TRP A 189 0.95 -4.79 -20.56
CA TRP A 189 0.79 -4.44 -19.14
C TRP A 189 0.95 -5.61 -18.17
N GLN A 190 1.74 -6.61 -18.49
CA GLN A 190 2.12 -7.72 -17.63
C GLN A 190 3.63 -7.85 -17.52
N LEU A 191 4.25 -7.08 -16.66
CA LEU A 191 5.69 -7.14 -16.39
C LEU A 191 5.99 -8.25 -15.39
N ARG A 192 7.11 -8.96 -15.59
CA ARG A 192 7.64 -9.99 -14.71
C ARG A 192 9.09 -9.72 -14.34
N CYS A 193 9.44 -10.02 -13.10
CA CYS A 193 10.82 -10.14 -12.67
C CYS A 193 11.37 -11.51 -13.05
N LEU A 194 12.49 -11.56 -13.80
CA LEU A 194 13.08 -12.81 -14.28
C LEU A 194 14.12 -13.40 -13.33
N ASP A 195 14.64 -12.59 -12.40
CA ASP A 195 15.78 -12.97 -11.56
C ASP A 195 15.42 -13.28 -10.11
N TRP A 196 14.16 -13.06 -9.72
CA TRP A 196 13.70 -13.33 -8.35
C TRP A 196 12.23 -13.74 -8.33
N ASP A 197 11.92 -14.72 -7.51
CA ASP A 197 10.54 -15.19 -7.28
C ASP A 197 9.71 -14.06 -6.65
N GLU A 198 8.62 -13.70 -7.30
CA GLU A 198 7.74 -12.60 -6.89
C GLU A 198 7.02 -12.85 -5.56
N GLU A 199 6.90 -14.10 -5.14
CA GLU A 199 6.30 -14.48 -3.86
C GLU A 199 7.31 -14.44 -2.70
N ARG A 200 8.61 -14.38 -3.00
CA ARG A 200 9.64 -14.28 -1.96
C ARG A 200 9.88 -12.83 -1.56
N PRO A 201 9.94 -12.54 -0.26
CA PRO A 201 10.38 -11.21 0.20
C PRO A 201 11.81 -10.95 -0.26
N LEU A 202 12.17 -9.67 -0.41
CA LEU A 202 13.55 -9.29 -0.58
C LEU A 202 14.35 -9.70 0.66
N ALA A 203 15.61 -10.09 0.49
CA ALA A 203 16.48 -10.31 1.62
C ALA A 203 16.58 -9.00 2.43
N SER A 204 16.41 -9.11 3.75
CA SER A 204 16.61 -7.96 4.65
C SER A 204 18.05 -7.50 4.51
N VAL A 205 18.25 -6.25 4.15
CA VAL A 205 19.55 -5.59 4.12
C VAL A 205 19.93 -5.17 5.54
#